data_81aba676c2a9471af5741978b0c3a468
#
_entry.id   81aba676c2a9471af5741978b0c3a468
#
_cell.length_a   1.000
_cell.length_b   1.000
_cell.length_c   1.000
_cell.angle_alpha   90.00
_cell.angle_beta   90.00
_cell.angle_gamma   90.00
#
_symmetry.space_group_name_H-M   'P 1'
#
loop_
_entity.id
_entity.type
_entity.pdbx_description
1 polymer ?
#
loop_
_entity_poly.entity_id
_entity_poly.type
_entity_poly.pdbx_seq_one_letter_code
_entity_poly.pdbx_strand_id
1 'polypeptide(L)' 'MAAESYFQANRSELPKAIGEEKTIELQKLITSKYLKDNVKNGNGIDCTAHSTVTVKKQSKTKYEYTVLLNCE' A
#
# COMPACT_ATOMS: atom_id res chain seq x y z
N MET A 1 5.48 -8.55 -1.08
CA MET A 1 5.09 -7.19 -1.47
C MET A 1 5.30 -6.24 -0.31
N ALA A 2 5.75 -5.02 -0.57
CA ALA A 2 6.06 -4.05 0.51
C ALA A 2 4.86 -3.72 1.39
N ALA A 3 3.69 -3.52 0.78
CA ALA A 3 2.47 -3.21 1.53
C ALA A 3 2.07 -4.37 2.44
N GLU A 4 2.19 -5.59 1.96
CA GLU A 4 1.90 -6.78 2.76
C GLU A 4 2.80 -6.85 3.99
N SER A 5 4.10 -6.63 3.82
CA SER A 5 5.04 -6.61 4.93
C SER A 5 4.72 -5.50 5.93
N TYR A 6 4.35 -4.31 5.43
CA TYR A 6 3.96 -3.19 6.28
C TYR A 6 2.75 -3.56 7.15
N PHE A 7 1.70 -4.11 6.56
CA PHE A 7 0.50 -4.46 7.31
C PHE A 7 0.71 -5.65 8.24
N GLN A 8 1.62 -6.57 7.92
CA GLN A 8 1.98 -7.65 8.83
C GLN A 8 2.66 -7.13 10.10
N ALA A 9 3.49 -6.10 9.95
CA ALA A 9 4.15 -5.46 11.08
C ALA A 9 3.22 -4.49 11.84
N ASN A 10 2.17 -3.99 11.18
CA ASN A 10 1.24 -3.01 11.73
C ASN A 10 -0.19 -3.53 11.65
N ARG A 11 -0.46 -4.65 12.27
CA ARG A 11 -1.75 -5.35 12.18
C ARG A 11 -2.94 -4.51 12.64
N SER A 12 -2.72 -3.55 13.53
CA SER A 12 -3.78 -2.67 13.99
C SER A 12 -4.33 -1.78 12.87
N GLU A 13 -3.58 -1.61 11.77
CA GLU A 13 -4.01 -0.82 10.64
C GLU A 13 -4.74 -1.65 9.58
N LEU A 14 -4.78 -2.97 9.72
CA LEU A 14 -5.53 -3.84 8.80
C LEU A 14 -7.03 -3.65 8.97
N PRO A 15 -7.82 -3.83 7.88
CA PRO A 15 -9.28 -3.88 7.99
C PRO A 15 -9.69 -5.02 8.94
N LYS A 16 -10.66 -4.76 9.80
CA LYS A 16 -11.10 -5.73 10.80
C LYS A 16 -12.30 -6.55 10.35
N ALA A 17 -13.16 -5.97 9.51
CA ALA A 17 -14.37 -6.63 9.03
C ALA A 17 -14.23 -7.02 7.57
N ILE A 18 -14.82 -8.15 7.18
CA ILE A 18 -14.84 -8.58 5.79
C ILE A 18 -15.54 -7.50 4.95
N GLY A 19 -14.90 -7.10 3.85
CA GLY A 19 -15.38 -6.02 2.99
C GLY A 19 -14.88 -4.64 3.36
N GLU A 20 -14.25 -4.48 4.53
CA GLU A 20 -13.65 -3.22 4.94
C GLU A 20 -12.32 -2.98 4.21
N GLU A 21 -12.04 -1.73 3.90
CA GLU A 21 -10.82 -1.33 3.21
C GLU A 21 -10.02 -0.32 4.02
N LYS A 22 -8.70 -0.36 3.86
CA LYS A 22 -7.78 0.65 4.39
C LYS A 22 -6.85 1.09 3.26
N THR A 23 -6.61 2.39 3.20
CA THR A 23 -5.74 2.98 2.18
C THR A 23 -4.57 3.69 2.86
N ILE A 24 -3.36 3.44 2.36
CA ILE A 24 -2.15 4.14 2.82
C ILE A 24 -1.44 4.74 1.61
N GLU A 25 -0.67 5.79 1.86
CA GLU A 25 0.16 6.39 0.83
C GLU A 25 1.39 5.52 0.59
N LEU A 26 1.78 5.40 -0.68
CA LEU A 26 2.98 4.65 -1.05
C LEU A 26 4.23 5.26 -0.41
N GLN A 27 4.25 6.57 -0.24
CA GLN A 27 5.32 7.29 0.45
C GLN A 27 5.54 6.76 1.87
N LYS A 28 4.50 6.33 2.55
CA LYS A 28 4.61 5.78 3.89
C LYS A 28 5.43 4.49 3.92
N LEU A 29 5.37 3.69 2.87
CA LEU A 29 6.17 2.47 2.75
C LEU A 29 7.65 2.80 2.64
N ILE A 30 8.00 3.87 1.93
CA ILE A 30 9.38 4.32 1.80
C ILE A 30 9.88 4.87 3.14
N THR A 31 9.10 5.72 3.79
CA THR A 31 9.43 6.29 5.10
C THR A 31 9.63 5.21 6.16
N SER A 32 8.84 4.14 6.09
CA SER A 32 8.93 3.01 7.01
C SER A 32 9.94 1.94 6.57
N LYS A 33 10.65 2.19 5.47
CA LYS A 33 11.70 1.32 4.91
C LYS A 33 11.21 -0.04 4.38
N TYR A 34 9.92 -0.14 4.06
CA TYR A 34 9.38 -1.34 3.41
C TYR A 34 9.51 -1.29 1.90
N LEU A 35 9.76 -0.11 1.33
CA LEU A 35 10.00 0.09 -0.08
C LEU A 35 11.29 0.89 -0.21
N LYS A 36 12.27 0.37 -0.95
CA LYS A 36 13.62 0.96 -1.02
C LYS A 36 13.70 2.19 -1.91
N ASP A 37 13.03 2.15 -3.05
CA ASP A 37 13.15 3.19 -4.07
C ASP A 37 11.79 3.80 -4.37
N ASN A 38 11.82 5.07 -4.78
CA ASN A 38 10.62 5.75 -5.26
C ASN A 38 10.08 5.06 -6.51
N VAL A 39 8.77 5.03 -6.65
CA VAL A 39 8.11 4.47 -7.81
C VAL A 39 8.03 5.53 -8.89
N LYS A 40 8.50 5.19 -10.10
CA LYS A 40 8.50 6.09 -11.24
C LYS A 40 7.75 5.47 -12.42
N ASN A 41 7.14 6.32 -13.25
CA ASN A 41 6.51 5.84 -14.47
C ASN A 41 7.58 5.68 -15.59
N GLY A 42 7.15 5.25 -16.79
CA GLY A 42 8.04 5.03 -17.92
C GLY A 42 8.77 6.29 -18.41
N ASN A 43 8.32 7.48 -18.02
CA ASN A 43 8.95 8.75 -18.36
C ASN A 43 9.88 9.25 -17.25
N GLY A 44 10.10 8.46 -16.21
CA GLY A 44 10.96 8.83 -15.08
C GLY A 44 10.31 9.77 -14.07
N ILE A 45 9.01 10.01 -14.16
CA ILE A 45 8.29 10.86 -13.23
C ILE A 45 7.99 10.07 -11.96
N ASP A 46 8.33 10.66 -10.81
CA ASP A 46 8.09 10.04 -9.50
C ASP A 46 6.59 10.02 -9.19
N CYS A 47 6.04 8.82 -9.04
CA CYS A 47 4.63 8.63 -8.73
C CYS A 47 4.38 8.36 -7.25
N THR A 48 5.42 8.27 -6.44
CA THR A 48 5.32 7.81 -5.05
C THR A 48 4.42 8.71 -4.20
N ALA A 49 4.59 10.03 -4.32
CA ALA A 49 3.88 10.98 -3.46
C ALA A 49 2.37 11.00 -3.70
N HIS A 50 1.92 10.58 -4.88
CA HIS A 50 0.51 10.62 -5.27
C HIS A 50 -0.12 9.23 -5.38
N SER A 51 0.65 8.18 -5.13
CA SER A 51 0.19 6.81 -5.25
C SER A 51 -0.25 6.25 -3.90
N THR A 52 -1.20 5.31 -3.94
CA THR A 52 -1.74 4.70 -2.73
C THR A 52 -1.80 3.19 -2.87
N VAL A 53 -1.85 2.52 -1.73
CA VAL A 53 -2.13 1.08 -1.66
C VAL A 53 -3.36 0.90 -0.79
N THR A 54 -4.33 0.17 -1.32
CA THR A 54 -5.55 -0.18 -0.58
C THR A 54 -5.51 -1.66 -0.24
N VAL A 55 -5.76 -1.99 1.02
CA VAL A 55 -5.93 -3.37 1.45
C VAL A 55 -7.41 -3.58 1.79
N LYS A 56 -7.98 -4.64 1.22
CA LYS A 56 -9.38 -5.02 1.47
C LYS A 56 -9.41 -6.41 2.08
N LYS A 57 -10.14 -6.56 3.15
CA LYS A 57 -10.32 -7.88 3.77
C LYS A 57 -11.37 -8.67 2.99
N GLN A 58 -10.94 -9.73 2.31
CA GLN A 58 -11.83 -10.58 1.51
C GLN A 58 -12.45 -11.71 2.32
N SER A 59 -11.70 -12.24 3.28
CA SER A 59 -12.18 -13.32 4.17
C SER A 59 -11.43 -13.22 5.48
N LYS A 60 -11.72 -14.14 6.40
CA LYS A 60 -11.06 -14.15 7.72
C LYS A 60 -9.54 -14.22 7.64
N THR A 61 -8.99 -14.80 6.57
CA THR A 61 -7.56 -15.03 6.43
C THR A 61 -6.96 -14.41 5.18
N LYS A 62 -7.78 -13.80 4.31
CA LYS A 62 -7.30 -13.27 3.03
C LYS A 62 -7.52 -11.77 2.93
N TYR A 63 -6.49 -11.10 2.42
CA TYR A 63 -6.51 -9.67 2.13
C TYR A 63 -6.11 -9.44 0.68
N GLU A 64 -6.79 -8.51 0.02
CA GLU A 64 -6.44 -8.10 -1.32
C GLU A 64 -5.73 -6.76 -1.27
N TYR A 65 -4.60 -6.65 -1.96
CA TYR A 65 -3.82 -5.43 -2.04
C TYR A 65 -3.91 -4.86 -3.45
N THR A 66 -4.33 -3.60 -3.54
CA THR A 66 -4.45 -2.89 -4.81
C THR A 66 -3.56 -1.65 -4.78
N VAL A 67 -2.67 -1.53 -5.76
CA VAL A 67 -1.81 -0.36 -5.90
C VAL A 67 -2.42 0.57 -6.96
N LEU A 68 -2.68 1.81 -6.56
CA LEU A 68 -3.15 2.85 -7.47
C LEU A 68 -2.01 3.83 -7.70
N LEU A 69 -1.46 3.85 -8.91
CA LEU A 69 -0.38 4.75 -9.28
C LEU A 69 -0.96 6.04 -9.84
N ASN A 70 -0.50 7.15 -9.29
CA ASN A 70 -0.85 8.48 -9.78
C ASN A 70 0.44 9.28 -9.88
N CYS A 71 0.76 9.76 -11.08
CA CYS A 71 2.02 10.40 -11.38
C CYS A 71 1.93 11.91 -11.57
N GLU A 72 0.88 12.51 -11.14
CA GLU A 72 0.72 13.97 -11.26
C GLU A 72 1.13 14.72 -10.01
#